data_199ddf8eb2aa9162d3ae0a6e0426c234
#
_entry.id   199ddf8eb2aa9162d3ae0a6e0426c234
#
_cell.length_a   1.000
_cell.length_b   1.000
_cell.length_c   1.000
_cell.angle_alpha   90.00
_cell.angle_beta   90.00
_cell.angle_gamma   90.00
#
_symmetry.space_group_name_H-M   'P 1'
#
loop_
_entity.id
_entity.type
_entity.pdbx_description
1 polymer ?
#
loop_
_entity_poly.entity_id
_entity_poly.type
_entity_poly.pdbx_seq_one_letter_code
_entity_poly.pdbx_strand_id
1 'polypeptide(L)'
;MLFRSQLYQIPDLMDKLAANPLKFILFIDDLSFTANDDNFAALKAILEGSVGGRAQNIAVYATSNRRHLIKETLSDRTGDDIHEADTRQELMSLSARFGLTVTFQRPEKARFETILEQLAKQHNIQMPTEQLLLKAEAFALRAGGRSPRVAKQFIEQCEAGVQK
;
A
#
# COMPACT_ATOMS: atom_id res chain seq x y z
N MET A 1 -0.13 -9.79 -12.06
CA MET A 1 0.70 -9.11 -11.05
C MET A 1 2.01 -8.75 -11.73
N LEU A 2 2.31 -7.47 -11.90
CA LEU A 2 3.57 -7.03 -12.52
C LEU A 2 4.62 -6.88 -11.40
N PHE A 3 5.78 -7.48 -11.60
CA PHE A 3 6.91 -7.34 -10.68
C PHE A 3 7.61 -5.99 -10.89
N ARG A 4 8.29 -5.46 -9.87
CA ARG A 4 9.07 -4.22 -9.91
C ARG A 4 9.97 -4.08 -11.15
N SER A 5 10.58 -5.19 -11.57
CA SER A 5 11.44 -5.27 -12.75
C SER A 5 10.73 -5.09 -14.11
N GLN A 6 9.41 -4.93 -14.10
CA GLN A 6 8.59 -4.80 -15.33
C GLN A 6 7.95 -3.42 -15.49
N LEU A 7 8.25 -2.47 -14.60
CA LEU A 7 7.67 -1.11 -14.67
C LEU A 7 8.04 -0.39 -15.97
N TYR A 8 9.20 -0.69 -16.55
CA TYR A 8 9.62 -0.12 -17.85
C TYR A 8 8.72 -0.55 -19.02
N GLN A 9 7.97 -1.65 -18.90
CA GLN A 9 7.03 -2.11 -19.93
C GLN A 9 5.63 -1.47 -19.83
N ILE A 10 5.36 -0.76 -18.74
CA ILE A 10 4.03 -0.18 -18.52
C ILE A 10 3.69 0.91 -19.54
N PRO A 11 4.59 1.80 -19.98
CA PRO A 11 4.27 2.77 -21.02
C PRO A 11 3.73 2.11 -22.29
N ASP A 12 4.41 1.09 -22.82
CA ASP A 12 3.96 0.34 -24.00
C ASP A 12 2.62 -0.36 -23.79
N LEU A 13 2.38 -0.88 -22.57
CA LEU A 13 1.11 -1.47 -22.20
C LEU A 13 -0.01 -0.40 -22.19
N MET A 14 0.27 0.77 -21.61
CA MET A 14 -0.70 1.87 -21.56
C MET A 14 -1.09 2.37 -22.94
N ASP A 15 -0.15 2.48 -23.89
CA ASP A 15 -0.42 2.88 -25.26
C ASP A 15 -1.35 1.86 -25.96
N LYS A 16 -1.11 0.56 -25.75
CA LYS A 16 -1.98 -0.51 -26.26
C LYS A 16 -3.39 -0.46 -25.65
N LEU A 17 -3.47 -0.20 -24.34
CA LEU A 17 -4.75 -0.09 -23.62
C LEU A 17 -5.50 1.20 -24.00
N ALA A 18 -4.78 2.29 -24.24
CA ALA A 18 -5.37 3.57 -24.66
C ALA A 18 -6.12 3.45 -26.01
N ALA A 19 -5.62 2.62 -26.91
CA ALA A 19 -6.28 2.33 -28.20
C ALA A 19 -7.53 1.46 -28.07
N ASN A 20 -7.79 0.87 -26.90
CA ASN A 20 -8.95 -0.02 -26.68
C ASN A 20 -10.14 0.80 -26.16
N PRO A 21 -11.40 0.52 -26.62
CA PRO A 21 -12.59 1.24 -26.17
C PRO A 21 -13.02 0.94 -24.72
N LEU A 22 -12.44 -0.08 -24.07
CA LEU A 22 -12.76 -0.44 -22.70
C LEU A 22 -12.07 0.48 -21.69
N LYS A 23 -12.62 0.52 -20.47
CA LYS A 23 -12.00 1.21 -19.32
C LYS A 23 -11.14 0.25 -18.52
N PHE A 24 -9.96 0.69 -18.11
CA PHE A 24 -8.97 -0.11 -17.41
C PHE A 24 -8.57 0.52 -16.08
N ILE A 25 -8.22 -0.34 -15.12
CA ILE A 25 -7.57 0.03 -13.87
C ILE A 25 -6.18 -0.61 -13.88
N LEU A 26 -5.14 0.22 -13.87
CA LEU A 26 -3.78 -0.23 -13.62
C LEU A 26 -3.51 -0.18 -12.12
N PHE A 27 -3.36 -1.34 -11.49
CA PHE A 27 -3.10 -1.44 -10.06
C PHE A 27 -1.64 -1.80 -9.80
N ILE A 28 -0.92 -0.93 -9.08
CA ILE A 28 0.49 -1.09 -8.73
C ILE A 28 0.56 -1.27 -7.21
N ASP A 29 0.93 -2.48 -6.78
CA ASP A 29 0.99 -2.82 -5.36
C ASP A 29 2.39 -2.61 -4.77
N ASP A 30 2.44 -2.15 -3.52
CA ASP A 30 3.66 -1.91 -2.72
C ASP A 30 4.69 -1.01 -3.42
N LEU A 31 4.21 0.11 -3.94
CA LEU A 31 5.05 1.09 -4.63
C LEU A 31 6.02 1.74 -3.63
N SER A 32 7.31 1.57 -3.86
CA SER A 32 8.37 2.20 -3.08
C SER A 32 9.61 2.40 -3.95
N PHE A 33 10.25 3.55 -3.84
CA PHE A 33 11.47 3.90 -4.58
C PHE A 33 12.64 4.11 -3.63
N THR A 34 13.83 3.89 -4.16
CA THR A 34 15.10 4.41 -3.63
C THR A 34 15.54 5.57 -4.51
N ALA A 35 16.42 6.44 -4.02
CA ALA A 35 16.84 7.66 -4.71
C ALA A 35 17.37 7.43 -6.15
N ASN A 36 17.91 6.25 -6.46
CA ASN A 36 18.49 5.89 -7.76
C ASN A 36 17.70 4.76 -8.45
N ASP A 37 16.38 4.74 -8.33
CA ASP A 37 15.57 3.68 -8.94
C ASP A 37 15.12 4.08 -10.35
N ASP A 38 15.60 3.37 -11.39
CA ASP A 38 15.22 3.58 -12.80
C ASP A 38 13.70 3.47 -13.01
N ASN A 39 13.00 2.78 -12.11
CA ASN A 39 11.55 2.66 -12.14
C ASN A 39 10.82 3.98 -11.82
N PHE A 40 11.51 4.95 -11.22
CA PHE A 40 10.96 6.28 -10.95
C PHE A 40 10.61 7.03 -12.24
N ALA A 41 11.53 7.03 -13.20
CA ALA A 41 11.31 7.67 -14.50
C ALA A 41 10.14 7.02 -15.27
N ALA A 42 10.03 5.69 -15.20
CA ALA A 42 8.91 4.95 -15.79
C ALA A 42 7.57 5.34 -15.14
N LEU A 43 7.51 5.44 -13.82
CA LEU A 43 6.28 5.85 -13.14
C LEU A 43 5.92 7.31 -13.42
N LYS A 44 6.90 8.18 -13.48
CA LYS A 44 6.69 9.59 -13.87
C LYS A 44 6.04 9.67 -15.25
N ALA A 45 6.56 8.94 -16.23
CA ALA A 45 6.00 8.85 -17.58
C ALA A 45 4.54 8.32 -17.56
N ILE A 46 4.24 7.33 -16.73
CA ILE A 46 2.89 6.77 -16.57
C ILE A 46 1.91 7.82 -16.02
N LEU A 47 2.31 8.58 -14.99
CA LEU A 47 1.44 9.56 -14.33
C LEU A 47 1.29 10.86 -15.10
N GLU A 48 2.31 11.26 -15.87
CA GLU A 48 2.28 12.43 -16.75
C GLU A 48 1.52 12.17 -18.06
N GLY A 49 1.39 10.92 -18.42
CA GLY A 49 0.94 10.47 -19.74
C GLY A 49 2.10 10.36 -20.72
N SER A 50 1.98 9.44 -21.69
CA SER A 50 2.89 9.38 -22.83
C SER A 50 2.73 10.63 -23.71
N VAL A 51 3.58 10.80 -24.71
CA VAL A 51 3.60 11.97 -25.64
C VAL A 51 2.23 12.32 -26.24
N GLY A 52 1.25 11.40 -26.19
CA GLY A 52 -0.15 11.60 -26.63
C GLY A 52 -1.13 12.11 -25.57
N GLY A 53 -0.67 12.40 -24.32
CA GLY A 53 -1.53 12.80 -23.21
C GLY A 53 -1.99 11.62 -22.35
N ARG A 54 -2.64 11.94 -21.21
CA ARG A 54 -3.17 10.92 -20.28
C ARG A 54 -4.36 10.20 -20.93
N ALA A 55 -4.25 8.87 -21.04
CA ALA A 55 -5.34 8.07 -21.58
C ALA A 55 -6.60 8.19 -20.69
N GLN A 56 -7.72 8.65 -21.27
CA GLN A 56 -8.96 8.90 -20.54
C GLN A 56 -9.67 7.63 -20.07
N ASN A 57 -9.29 6.49 -20.63
CA ASN A 57 -9.87 5.19 -20.31
C ASN A 57 -9.04 4.37 -19.30
N ILE A 58 -7.95 4.93 -18.74
CA ILE A 58 -7.07 4.24 -17.78
C ILE A 58 -7.02 5.02 -16.47
N ALA A 59 -7.36 4.35 -15.36
CA ALA A 59 -7.14 4.85 -14.01
C ALA A 59 -5.95 4.13 -13.38
N VAL A 60 -5.02 4.87 -12.77
CA VAL A 60 -3.86 4.30 -12.08
C VAL A 60 -4.10 4.33 -10.57
N TYR A 61 -4.05 3.17 -9.94
CA TYR A 61 -4.12 2.99 -8.50
C TYR A 61 -2.79 2.45 -8.01
N ALA A 62 -2.27 3.00 -6.93
CA ALA A 62 -1.05 2.51 -6.32
C ALA A 62 -1.23 2.38 -4.81
N THR A 63 -0.65 1.32 -4.22
CA THR A 63 -0.48 1.22 -2.77
C THR A 63 0.96 1.49 -2.39
N SER A 64 1.18 2.06 -1.21
CA SER A 64 2.51 2.25 -0.66
C SER A 64 2.46 2.19 0.86
N ASN A 65 3.46 1.59 1.47
CA ASN A 65 3.65 1.59 2.92
C ASN A 65 4.29 2.89 3.43
N ARG A 66 4.48 3.88 2.57
CA ARG A 66 5.20 5.12 2.88
C ARG A 66 4.38 6.34 2.48
N ARG A 67 4.37 7.34 3.35
CA ARG A 67 3.65 8.60 3.09
C ARG A 67 4.15 9.33 1.84
N HIS A 68 5.45 9.24 1.55
CA HIS A 68 6.11 9.99 0.48
C HIS A 68 6.80 9.10 -0.56
N LEU A 69 6.47 7.81 -0.64
CA LEU A 69 7.06 6.85 -1.57
C LEU A 69 8.58 6.63 -1.40
N ILE A 70 9.20 7.22 -0.39
CA ILE A 70 10.66 7.22 -0.15
C ILE A 70 11.04 6.36 1.05
N LYS A 71 12.15 5.64 0.92
CA LYS A 71 12.82 4.94 2.02
C LYS A 71 13.80 5.89 2.73
N GLU A 72 13.44 6.35 3.93
CA GLU A 72 14.41 7.00 4.81
C GLU A 72 15.33 5.92 5.36
N THR A 73 16.60 5.92 4.99
CA THR A 73 17.65 5.15 5.64
C THR A 73 18.32 6.04 6.69
N LEU A 74 18.71 5.46 7.82
CA LEU A 74 19.42 6.16 8.89
C LEU A 74 20.79 6.73 8.42
N SER A 75 21.36 6.17 7.34
CA SER A 75 22.58 6.65 6.69
C SER A 75 22.39 7.96 5.90
N ASP A 76 21.16 8.30 5.53
CA ASP A 76 20.84 9.50 4.74
C ASP A 76 20.95 10.80 5.57
N ARG A 77 21.33 10.70 6.85
CA ARG A 77 21.50 11.86 7.76
C ARG A 77 22.90 12.46 7.80
N THR A 78 23.87 11.90 7.09
CA THR A 78 25.29 12.27 7.25
C THR A 78 26.08 12.45 5.96
N GLY A 79 25.47 12.91 4.85
CA GLY A 79 26.29 13.19 3.66
C GLY A 79 25.53 13.71 2.47
N ASP A 80 25.97 14.82 1.94
CA ASP A 80 25.62 15.47 0.67
C ASP A 80 24.15 15.93 0.53
N ASP A 81 23.78 16.91 1.35
CA ASP A 81 22.42 17.44 1.53
C ASP A 81 21.72 17.98 0.27
N ILE A 82 22.44 18.32 -0.81
CA ILE A 82 21.86 19.00 -1.97
C ILE A 82 21.18 18.00 -2.92
N HIS A 83 21.81 16.89 -3.22
CA HIS A 83 21.26 15.87 -4.13
C HIS A 83 20.09 15.08 -3.52
N GLU A 84 20.10 14.94 -2.19
CA GLU A 84 18.99 14.30 -1.48
C GLU A 84 17.74 15.16 -1.39
N ALA A 85 17.92 16.48 -1.22
CA ALA A 85 16.81 17.43 -1.21
C ALA A 85 16.08 17.45 -2.55
N ASP A 86 16.80 17.46 -3.67
CA ASP A 86 16.23 17.44 -5.02
C ASP A 86 15.45 16.13 -5.28
N THR A 87 16.02 15.00 -4.89
CA THR A 87 15.34 13.70 -5.05
C THR A 87 14.08 13.62 -4.20
N ARG A 88 14.09 14.12 -2.97
CA ARG A 88 12.89 14.20 -2.12
C ARG A 88 11.82 15.09 -2.72
N GLN A 89 12.20 16.23 -3.26
CA GLN A 89 11.27 17.17 -3.90
C GLN A 89 10.64 16.56 -5.16
N GLU A 90 11.40 15.86 -5.98
CA GLU A 90 10.88 15.14 -7.14
C GLU A 90 9.88 14.05 -6.76
N LEU A 91 10.16 13.26 -5.72
CA LEU A 91 9.29 12.19 -5.25
C LEU A 91 8.02 12.73 -4.56
N MET A 92 8.10 13.85 -3.86
CA MET A 92 6.93 14.58 -3.35
C MET A 92 6.08 15.10 -4.51
N SER A 93 6.72 15.64 -5.55
CA SER A 93 6.06 16.05 -6.78
C SER A 93 5.34 14.89 -7.48
N LEU A 94 5.91 13.68 -7.46
CA LEU A 94 5.28 12.50 -8.02
C LEU A 94 4.03 12.08 -7.23
N SER A 95 4.10 12.09 -5.90
CA SER A 95 2.94 11.75 -5.07
C SER A 95 1.80 12.74 -5.24
N ALA A 96 2.10 14.03 -5.47
CA ALA A 96 1.11 15.07 -5.74
C ALA A 96 0.36 14.89 -7.08
N ARG A 97 0.86 14.04 -7.99
CA ARG A 97 0.20 13.73 -9.27
C ARG A 97 -0.91 12.69 -9.15
N PHE A 98 -0.98 11.99 -8.03
CA PHE A 98 -2.17 11.21 -7.69
C PHE A 98 -3.27 12.19 -7.25
N GLY A 99 -4.37 12.21 -7.99
CA GLY A 99 -5.48 13.13 -7.71
C GLY A 99 -6.23 12.83 -6.42
N LEU A 100 -6.07 11.63 -5.85
CA LEU A 100 -6.65 11.21 -4.58
C LEU A 100 -5.64 10.38 -3.78
N THR A 101 -5.43 10.76 -2.52
CA THR A 101 -4.62 9.98 -1.59
C THR A 101 -5.48 9.55 -0.39
N VAL A 102 -5.53 8.25 -0.14
CA VAL A 102 -6.24 7.67 1.00
C VAL A 102 -5.22 7.06 1.96
N THR A 103 -5.19 7.56 3.20
CA THR A 103 -4.26 7.07 4.22
C THR A 103 -4.97 6.11 5.17
N PHE A 104 -4.49 4.87 5.24
CA PHE A 104 -4.94 3.86 6.21
C PHE A 104 -4.02 3.91 7.43
N GLN A 105 -4.53 4.45 8.53
CA GLN A 105 -3.80 4.49 9.80
C GLN A 105 -3.96 3.17 10.56
N ARG A 106 -3.01 2.89 11.47
CA ARG A 106 -3.18 1.79 12.43
C ARG A 106 -4.41 2.06 13.29
N PRO A 107 -5.30 1.06 13.46
CA PRO A 107 -6.50 1.25 14.26
C PRO A 107 -6.15 1.46 15.73
N GLU A 108 -6.84 2.38 16.36
CA GLU A 108 -6.90 2.49 17.82
C GLU A 108 -7.63 1.28 18.42
N LYS A 109 -7.53 1.10 19.74
CA LYS A 109 -8.09 -0.05 20.44
C LYS A 109 -9.57 -0.29 20.11
N ALA A 110 -10.41 0.71 20.25
CA ALA A 110 -11.85 0.58 20.00
C ALA A 110 -12.16 0.15 18.55
N ARG A 111 -11.42 0.69 17.58
CA ARG A 111 -11.60 0.30 16.18
C ARG A 111 -11.09 -1.12 15.89
N PHE A 112 -10.02 -1.53 16.55
CA PHE A 112 -9.50 -2.89 16.45
C PHE A 112 -10.50 -3.90 17.03
N GLU A 113 -11.12 -3.61 18.17
CA GLU A 113 -12.17 -4.40 18.78
C GLU A 113 -13.39 -4.55 17.84
N THR A 114 -13.85 -3.46 17.24
CA THR A 114 -14.93 -3.49 16.25
C THR A 114 -14.60 -4.38 15.05
N ILE A 115 -13.36 -4.34 14.56
CA ILE A 115 -12.90 -5.20 13.45
C ILE A 115 -12.94 -6.66 13.86
N LEU A 116 -12.47 -6.99 15.08
CA LEU A 116 -12.48 -8.35 15.62
C LEU A 116 -13.90 -8.91 15.76
N GLU A 117 -14.83 -8.12 16.31
CA GLU A 117 -16.23 -8.54 16.45
C GLU A 117 -16.89 -8.82 15.11
N GLN A 118 -16.64 -7.97 14.09
CA GLN A 118 -17.15 -8.17 12.76
C GLN A 118 -16.58 -9.44 12.10
N LEU A 119 -15.27 -9.64 12.20
CA LEU A 119 -14.63 -10.84 11.69
C LEU A 119 -15.07 -12.11 12.43
N ALA A 120 -15.20 -12.06 13.75
CA ALA A 120 -15.69 -13.19 14.53
C ALA A 120 -17.11 -13.59 14.10
N LYS A 121 -17.98 -12.62 13.83
CA LYS A 121 -19.31 -12.86 13.26
C LYS A 121 -19.25 -13.53 11.89
N GLN A 122 -18.41 -13.00 10.99
CA GLN A 122 -18.26 -13.53 9.62
C GLN A 122 -17.76 -14.97 9.60
N HIS A 123 -16.85 -15.31 10.53
CA HIS A 123 -16.24 -16.63 10.65
C HIS A 123 -16.95 -17.56 11.66
N ASN A 124 -18.11 -17.13 12.20
CA ASN A 124 -18.90 -17.91 13.19
C ASN A 124 -18.09 -18.38 14.40
N ILE A 125 -17.19 -17.54 14.91
CA ILE A 125 -16.35 -17.88 16.07
C ILE A 125 -17.22 -17.95 17.33
N GLN A 126 -17.27 -19.13 17.97
CA GLN A 126 -18.03 -19.40 19.19
C GLN A 126 -17.17 -19.14 20.44
N MET A 127 -16.81 -17.89 20.66
CA MET A 127 -16.03 -17.46 21.83
C MET A 127 -16.71 -16.25 22.48
N PRO A 128 -16.78 -16.19 23.83
CA PRO A 128 -17.27 -14.99 24.51
C PRO A 128 -16.48 -13.75 24.09
N THR A 129 -17.17 -12.63 23.83
CA THR A 129 -16.55 -11.40 23.31
C THR A 129 -15.39 -10.92 24.19
N GLU A 130 -15.57 -10.95 25.51
CA GLU A 130 -14.53 -10.53 26.44
C GLU A 130 -13.24 -11.38 26.30
N GLN A 131 -13.38 -12.69 26.18
CA GLN A 131 -12.26 -13.61 25.96
C GLN A 131 -11.62 -13.41 24.59
N LEU A 132 -12.43 -13.20 23.56
CA LEU A 132 -11.97 -12.91 22.20
C LEU A 132 -11.07 -11.66 22.18
N LEU A 133 -11.56 -10.56 22.77
CA LEU A 133 -10.83 -9.29 22.80
C LEU A 133 -9.53 -9.39 23.60
N LEU A 134 -9.56 -10.06 24.75
CA LEU A 134 -8.37 -10.27 25.59
C LEU A 134 -7.27 -11.06 24.85
N LYS A 135 -7.66 -12.19 24.23
CA LYS A 135 -6.73 -13.04 23.48
C LYS A 135 -6.20 -12.34 22.23
N ALA A 136 -7.06 -11.61 21.53
CA ALA A 136 -6.67 -10.85 20.35
C ALA A 136 -5.69 -9.73 20.68
N GLU A 137 -5.87 -9.03 21.80
CA GLU A 137 -4.94 -8.01 22.25
C GLU A 137 -3.56 -8.60 22.59
N ALA A 138 -3.52 -9.73 23.30
CA ALA A 138 -2.26 -10.43 23.58
C ALA A 138 -1.58 -10.93 22.28
N PHE A 139 -2.37 -11.35 21.29
CA PHE A 139 -1.86 -11.73 19.98
C PHE A 139 -1.29 -10.52 19.24
N ALA A 140 -2.01 -9.39 19.24
CA ALA A 140 -1.58 -8.15 18.57
C ALA A 140 -0.27 -7.61 19.15
N LEU A 141 -0.08 -7.67 20.47
CA LEU A 141 1.19 -7.28 21.11
C LEU A 141 2.37 -8.10 20.60
N ARG A 142 2.20 -9.40 20.43
CA ARG A 142 3.24 -10.30 19.90
C ARG A 142 3.49 -10.10 18.40
N ALA A 143 2.46 -9.71 17.66
CA ALA A 143 2.49 -9.49 16.21
C ALA A 143 2.98 -8.08 15.79
N GLY A 144 3.47 -7.27 16.72
CA GLY A 144 3.98 -5.93 16.44
C GLY A 144 2.93 -4.82 16.40
N GLY A 145 1.73 -5.07 16.95
CA GLY A 145 0.68 -4.07 17.15
C GLY A 145 -0.63 -4.38 16.44
N ARG A 146 -1.62 -3.54 16.71
CA ARG A 146 -2.97 -3.66 16.16
C ARG A 146 -2.98 -3.32 14.67
N SER A 147 -3.56 -4.20 13.85
CA SER A 147 -3.84 -3.94 12.43
C SER A 147 -4.99 -4.84 11.96
N PRO A 148 -5.71 -4.48 10.87
CA PRO A 148 -6.74 -5.37 10.29
C PRO A 148 -6.18 -6.73 9.89
N ARG A 149 -4.94 -6.78 9.41
CA ARG A 149 -4.25 -8.04 9.06
C ARG A 149 -4.05 -8.93 10.29
N VAL A 150 -3.61 -8.34 11.41
CA VAL A 150 -3.41 -9.05 12.67
C VAL A 150 -4.75 -9.56 13.23
N ALA A 151 -5.82 -8.76 13.14
CA ALA A 151 -7.16 -9.19 13.52
C ALA A 151 -7.60 -10.41 12.71
N LYS A 152 -7.45 -10.36 11.38
CA LYS A 152 -7.79 -11.46 10.48
C LYS A 152 -6.98 -12.73 10.81
N GLN A 153 -5.66 -12.62 10.96
CA GLN A 153 -4.79 -13.74 11.32
C GLN A 153 -5.21 -14.40 12.65
N PHE A 154 -5.58 -13.59 13.64
CA PHE A 154 -6.06 -14.10 14.92
C PHE A 154 -7.36 -14.90 14.76
N ILE A 155 -8.33 -14.37 14.01
CA ILE A 155 -9.61 -15.05 13.74
C ILE A 155 -9.40 -16.36 12.98
N GLU A 156 -8.53 -16.38 11.96
CA GLU A 156 -8.17 -17.59 11.22
C GLU A 156 -7.53 -18.66 12.14
N GLN A 157 -6.72 -18.26 13.12
CA GLN A 157 -6.18 -19.18 14.13
C GLN A 157 -7.25 -19.71 15.09
N CYS A 158 -8.23 -18.89 15.46
CA CYS A 158 -9.39 -19.34 16.26
C CYS A 158 -10.21 -20.37 15.47
N GLU A 159 -10.47 -20.13 14.21
CA GLU A 159 -11.20 -21.03 13.31
C GLU A 159 -10.47 -22.37 13.16
N ALA A 160 -9.15 -22.34 13.01
CA ALA A 160 -8.31 -23.54 12.97
C ALA A 160 -8.16 -24.27 14.32
N GLY A 161 -8.74 -23.77 15.41
CA GLY A 161 -8.67 -24.37 16.75
C GLY A 161 -7.33 -24.22 17.46
N VAL A 162 -6.42 -23.37 16.95
CA VAL A 162 -5.08 -23.12 17.53
C VAL A 162 -5.16 -22.20 18.76
N GLN A 163 -6.19 -21.37 18.86
CA GLN A 163 -6.44 -20.40 19.94
C GLN A 163 -7.65 -20.80 20.79
N LYS A 164 -7.61 -21.98 21.36
CA LYS A 164 -8.65 -22.44 22.32
C LYS A 164 -8.57 -21.75 23.66
#